data_be8045c9710213d4a0f2c700eaff6837
#
_entry.id   be8045c9710213d4a0f2c700eaff6837
#
_cell.length_a   1.000
_cell.length_b   1.000
_cell.length_c   1.000
_cell.angle_alpha   90.00
_cell.angle_beta   90.00
_cell.angle_gamma   90.00
#
_symmetry.space_group_name_H-M   'P 1'
#
loop_
_entity.id
_entity.type
_entity.pdbx_description
1 polymer ?
#
loop_
_entity_poly.entity_id
_entity_poly.type
_entity_poly.pdbx_seq_one_letter_code
_entity_poly.pdbx_strand_id
1 'polypeptide(L)'
;MNKIISALTLCLVITGCGDVKEASEKNFEVSIQRYLDASFPTCFFSHTFPADTNGFSIGNNNEMYEELTKLGLLDKTEEMRKQSGLEHLKHLKPIKVNVYQLNEKGLKVTTSAKSEINGMTYHSFCVGKAKVNEILDFTEPSDMFGRTISDVNFTFTTSDVPDWAKTATLLKLSDGLKKIVEATEKPIKGEVKMVLTNKGWKHIQQDSLDERKLNKN
;
A
#
# COMPACT_ATOMS: atom_id res chain seq x y z
N MET A 1 -0.39 -69.90 -32.27
CA MET A 1 0.16 -68.57 -32.58
C MET A 1 -0.89 -67.55 -32.19
N ASN A 2 -0.88 -67.05 -30.94
CA ASN A 2 -1.81 -66.07 -30.44
C ASN A 2 -1.17 -64.69 -30.50
N LYS A 3 -1.73 -63.77 -31.24
CA LYS A 3 -1.33 -62.36 -31.29
C LYS A 3 -2.12 -61.62 -30.23
N ILE A 4 -1.42 -61.15 -29.18
CA ILE A 4 -1.97 -60.23 -28.18
C ILE A 4 -1.83 -58.83 -28.74
N ILE A 5 -2.97 -58.20 -29.05
CA ILE A 5 -3.04 -56.76 -29.42
C ILE A 5 -3.15 -55.97 -28.11
N SER A 6 -2.06 -55.30 -27.74
CA SER A 6 -2.05 -54.37 -26.59
C SER A 6 -2.63 -53.03 -27.03
N ALA A 7 -3.82 -52.72 -26.55
CA ALA A 7 -4.45 -51.41 -26.76
C ALA A 7 -3.84 -50.40 -25.76
N LEU A 8 -3.04 -49.50 -26.30
CA LEU A 8 -2.46 -48.37 -25.56
C LEU A 8 -3.52 -47.27 -25.42
N THR A 9 -4.17 -47.19 -24.26
CA THR A 9 -5.14 -46.13 -23.94
C THR A 9 -4.37 -44.83 -23.65
N LEU A 10 -4.39 -43.90 -24.59
CA LEU A 10 -3.82 -42.57 -24.47
C LEU A 10 -4.78 -41.72 -23.64
N CYS A 11 -4.48 -41.53 -22.33
CA CYS A 11 -5.15 -40.56 -21.49
C CYS A 11 -4.79 -39.13 -21.94
N LEU A 12 -5.69 -38.49 -22.67
CA LEU A 12 -5.65 -37.06 -22.93
C LEU A 12 -5.96 -36.32 -21.61
N VAL A 13 -4.93 -35.83 -20.95
CA VAL A 13 -5.08 -34.86 -19.84
C VAL A 13 -5.47 -33.52 -20.47
N ILE A 14 -6.77 -33.24 -20.51
CA ILE A 14 -7.28 -31.92 -20.86
C ILE A 14 -6.97 -31.01 -19.68
N THR A 15 -5.86 -30.28 -19.71
CA THR A 15 -5.60 -29.14 -18.82
C THR A 15 -6.59 -28.05 -19.25
N GLY A 16 -7.75 -28.03 -18.61
CA GLY A 16 -8.73 -26.96 -18.79
C GLY A 16 -8.10 -25.63 -18.39
N CYS A 17 -7.76 -24.80 -19.36
CA CYS A 17 -7.57 -23.37 -19.13
C CYS A 17 -8.92 -22.80 -18.72
N GLY A 18 -9.17 -22.62 -17.42
CA GLY A 18 -10.39 -21.97 -16.94
C GLY A 18 -10.53 -20.58 -17.58
N ASP A 19 -11.76 -20.20 -17.90
CA ASP A 19 -12.04 -18.86 -18.43
C ASP A 19 -11.60 -17.81 -17.39
N VAL A 20 -10.69 -16.92 -17.75
CA VAL A 20 -10.20 -15.84 -16.89
C VAL A 20 -11.30 -14.84 -16.47
N LYS A 21 -12.46 -14.92 -17.12
CA LYS A 21 -13.64 -14.12 -16.82
C LYS A 21 -14.62 -14.79 -15.86
N GLU A 22 -14.46 -16.07 -15.61
CA GLU A 22 -15.27 -16.81 -14.65
C GLU A 22 -15.07 -16.23 -13.24
N ALA A 23 -16.19 -16.05 -12.50
CA ALA A 23 -16.14 -15.72 -11.08
C ALA A 23 -15.73 -16.98 -10.30
N SER A 24 -14.48 -17.11 -9.99
CA SER A 24 -13.91 -18.25 -9.28
C SER A 24 -12.83 -17.81 -8.31
N GLU A 25 -12.64 -18.58 -7.23
CA GLU A 25 -11.61 -18.34 -6.22
C GLU A 25 -10.23 -18.13 -6.85
N LYS A 26 -9.87 -19.00 -7.81
CA LYS A 26 -8.58 -18.93 -8.49
C LYS A 26 -8.40 -17.62 -9.28
N ASN A 27 -9.42 -17.16 -9.99
CA ASN A 27 -9.34 -15.93 -10.77
C ASN A 27 -9.29 -14.70 -9.86
N PHE A 28 -10.03 -14.71 -8.76
CA PHE A 28 -9.98 -13.66 -7.74
C PHE A 28 -8.64 -13.66 -7.01
N GLU A 29 -8.11 -14.81 -6.58
CA GLU A 29 -6.80 -14.91 -5.95
C GLU A 29 -5.70 -14.28 -6.81
N VAL A 30 -5.61 -14.67 -8.09
CA VAL A 30 -4.61 -14.11 -9.03
C VAL A 30 -4.77 -12.60 -9.20
N SER A 31 -5.99 -12.12 -9.28
CA SER A 31 -6.26 -10.69 -9.49
C SER A 31 -6.03 -9.86 -8.24
N ILE A 32 -6.40 -10.37 -7.07
CA ILE A 32 -6.14 -9.73 -5.78
C ILE A 32 -4.64 -9.74 -5.48
N GLN A 33 -3.93 -10.84 -5.76
CA GLN A 33 -2.47 -10.87 -5.60
C GLN A 33 -1.80 -9.79 -6.45
N ARG A 34 -2.21 -9.63 -7.69
CA ARG A 34 -1.68 -8.58 -8.59
C ARG A 34 -1.97 -7.17 -8.06
N TYR A 35 -3.14 -6.97 -7.43
CA TYR A 35 -3.47 -5.71 -6.76
C TYR A 35 -2.59 -5.47 -5.53
N LEU A 36 -2.38 -6.49 -4.70
CA LEU A 36 -1.49 -6.41 -3.54
C LEU A 36 -0.05 -6.13 -3.96
N ASP A 37 0.47 -6.81 -4.99
CA ASP A 37 1.82 -6.58 -5.52
C ASP A 37 2.02 -5.13 -6.00
N ALA A 38 0.97 -4.49 -6.52
CA ALA A 38 1.00 -3.09 -6.93
C ALA A 38 0.80 -2.09 -5.75
N SER A 39 0.22 -2.55 -4.64
CA SER A 39 -0.11 -1.72 -3.47
C SER A 39 0.95 -1.77 -2.38
N PHE A 40 1.83 -2.77 -2.42
CA PHE A 40 2.95 -2.93 -1.50
C PHE A 40 4.30 -2.62 -2.20
N PRO A 41 5.28 -2.09 -1.46
CA PRO A 41 5.23 -1.77 -0.03
C PRO A 41 4.20 -0.68 0.26
N THR A 42 3.46 -0.84 1.36
CA THR A 42 2.46 0.16 1.74
C THR A 42 3.06 1.22 2.64
N CYS A 43 2.64 2.48 2.42
CA CYS A 43 3.20 3.64 3.10
C CYS A 43 2.30 4.06 4.26
N PHE A 44 2.88 4.21 5.44
CA PHE A 44 2.17 4.59 6.65
C PHE A 44 2.42 6.02 7.09
N PHE A 45 3.48 6.66 6.59
CA PHE A 45 3.79 8.06 6.86
C PHE A 45 4.45 8.69 5.64
N SER A 46 3.95 9.85 5.20
CA SER A 46 4.47 10.59 4.06
C SER A 46 4.56 12.07 4.39
N HIS A 47 5.73 12.67 4.20
CA HIS A 47 5.95 14.09 4.48
C HIS A 47 7.03 14.70 3.59
N THR A 48 7.05 16.03 3.52
CA THR A 48 8.16 16.79 2.93
C THR A 48 9.22 17.08 3.98
N PHE A 49 10.49 17.02 3.61
CA PHE A 49 11.61 17.35 4.48
C PHE A 49 12.47 18.46 3.87
N PRO A 50 13.05 19.39 4.69
CA PRO A 50 12.96 19.44 6.14
C PRO A 50 11.55 19.76 6.65
N ALA A 51 11.15 19.11 7.75
CA ALA A 51 9.91 19.39 8.45
C ALA A 51 10.20 20.11 9.79
N ASP A 52 9.28 20.96 10.24
CA ASP A 52 9.45 21.64 11.51
C ASP A 52 8.18 21.65 12.39
N THR A 53 8.34 22.01 13.67
CA THR A 53 7.26 22.08 14.64
C THR A 53 6.51 23.42 14.64
N ASN A 54 6.86 24.33 13.74
CA ASN A 54 6.28 25.70 13.67
C ASN A 54 5.01 25.77 12.79
N GLY A 55 4.71 24.73 12.02
CA GLY A 55 3.61 24.75 11.06
C GLY A 55 2.26 24.50 11.73
N PHE A 56 1.20 25.11 11.17
CA PHE A 56 -0.19 24.69 11.35
C PHE A 56 -0.43 23.36 10.61
N SER A 57 0.33 22.32 10.94
CA SER A 57 0.06 21.00 10.39
C SER A 57 -1.28 20.51 10.95
N ILE A 58 -2.23 20.24 10.07
CA ILE A 58 -3.42 19.48 10.42
C ILE A 58 -2.94 18.06 10.79
N GLY A 59 -2.81 17.81 12.10
CA GLY A 59 -2.23 16.59 12.66
C GLY A 59 -0.88 16.86 13.31
N ASN A 60 -0.79 16.50 14.58
CA ASN A 60 0.45 16.64 15.35
C ASN A 60 1.39 15.47 15.00
N ASN A 61 2.27 15.66 14.01
CA ASN A 61 3.25 14.65 13.59
C ASN A 61 4.50 14.62 14.52
N ASN A 62 4.52 15.39 15.61
CA ASN A 62 5.70 15.51 16.45
C ASN A 62 6.14 14.18 17.05
N GLU A 63 5.20 13.34 17.53
CA GLU A 63 5.52 12.01 18.06
C GLU A 63 6.13 11.10 16.99
N MET A 64 5.65 11.20 15.75
CA MET A 64 6.20 10.45 14.61
C MET A 64 7.63 10.88 14.30
N TYR A 65 7.89 12.19 14.23
CA TYR A 65 9.25 12.70 13.98
C TYR A 65 10.22 12.32 15.10
N GLU A 66 9.80 12.43 16.37
CA GLU A 66 10.64 12.04 17.52
C GLU A 66 10.95 10.55 17.49
N GLU A 67 9.96 9.69 17.16
CA GLU A 67 10.21 8.25 17.07
C GLU A 67 11.14 7.90 15.91
N LEU A 68 10.93 8.49 14.73
CA LEU A 68 11.81 8.28 13.58
C LEU A 68 13.25 8.78 13.85
N THR A 69 13.39 9.86 14.66
CA THR A 69 14.70 10.35 15.12
C THR A 69 15.38 9.36 16.07
N LYS A 70 14.66 8.81 17.06
CA LYS A 70 15.19 7.77 17.97
C LYS A 70 15.65 6.51 17.21
N LEU A 71 14.95 6.18 16.13
CA LEU A 71 15.30 5.07 15.24
C LEU A 71 16.49 5.40 14.31
N GLY A 72 16.98 6.61 14.35
CA GLY A 72 18.11 7.07 13.55
C GLY A 72 17.79 7.23 12.07
N LEU A 73 16.54 7.52 11.74
CA LEU A 73 16.06 7.75 10.37
C LEU A 73 15.94 9.23 10.03
N LEU A 74 15.83 10.08 11.06
CA LEU A 74 15.85 11.54 10.95
C LEU A 74 16.95 12.12 11.82
N ASP A 75 17.52 13.22 11.37
CA ASP A 75 18.33 14.12 12.20
C ASP A 75 17.43 15.25 12.73
N LYS A 76 17.65 15.67 13.97
CA LYS A 76 16.92 16.74 14.62
C LYS A 76 17.86 17.87 14.98
N THR A 77 17.49 19.10 14.61
CA THR A 77 18.15 20.34 15.00
C THR A 77 17.16 21.32 15.61
N GLU A 78 17.66 22.32 16.32
CA GLU A 78 16.85 23.38 16.89
C GLU A 78 17.19 24.71 16.22
N GLU A 79 16.18 25.44 15.80
CA GLU A 79 16.34 26.73 15.13
C GLU A 79 15.41 27.79 15.76
N MET A 80 15.82 29.07 15.67
CA MET A 80 14.95 30.18 15.99
C MET A 80 14.24 30.66 14.75
N ARG A 81 12.91 30.54 14.69
CA ARG A 81 12.09 30.94 13.54
C ARG A 81 10.98 31.91 13.92
N LYS A 82 10.57 32.76 12.97
CA LYS A 82 9.33 33.53 13.12
C LYS A 82 8.15 32.57 13.11
N GLN A 83 7.09 32.97 13.84
CA GLN A 83 5.87 32.16 13.90
C GLN A 83 5.21 32.08 12.53
N SER A 84 4.96 30.89 12.04
CA SER A 84 4.33 30.65 10.73
C SER A 84 2.93 31.27 10.65
N GLY A 85 2.62 31.89 9.53
CA GLY A 85 1.36 32.60 9.33
C GLY A 85 1.28 33.98 9.99
N LEU A 86 2.26 34.34 10.80
CA LEU A 86 2.33 35.61 11.54
C LEU A 86 3.57 36.44 11.19
N GLU A 87 4.25 36.12 10.10
CA GLU A 87 5.51 36.75 9.67
C GLU A 87 5.38 38.25 9.42
N HIS A 88 4.16 38.72 9.11
CA HIS A 88 3.84 40.14 8.94
C HIS A 88 3.85 40.92 10.27
N LEU A 89 3.74 40.24 11.41
CA LEU A 89 3.76 40.85 12.74
C LEU A 89 5.21 40.99 13.23
N LYS A 90 5.87 42.09 12.86
CA LYS A 90 7.30 42.34 13.14
C LYS A 90 7.68 42.38 14.62
N HIS A 91 6.69 42.60 15.50
CA HIS A 91 6.90 42.67 16.96
C HIS A 91 6.96 41.30 17.65
N LEU A 92 6.54 40.21 16.97
CA LEU A 92 6.62 38.88 17.54
C LEU A 92 8.06 38.39 17.58
N LYS A 93 8.46 37.90 18.75
CA LYS A 93 9.76 37.30 18.94
C LYS A 93 9.82 35.96 18.21
N PRO A 94 10.98 35.60 17.61
CA PRO A 94 11.19 34.26 17.12
C PRO A 94 10.98 33.20 18.21
N ILE A 95 10.43 32.08 17.84
CA ILE A 95 10.26 30.92 18.70
C ILE A 95 11.27 29.83 18.34
N LYS A 96 11.62 29.03 19.32
CA LYS A 96 12.46 27.85 19.17
C LYS A 96 11.62 26.74 18.55
N VAL A 97 12.07 26.17 17.43
CA VAL A 97 11.40 25.09 16.72
C VAL A 97 12.37 23.94 16.51
N ASN A 98 11.85 22.71 16.57
CA ASN A 98 12.59 21.54 16.14
C ASN A 98 12.46 21.39 14.62
N VAL A 99 13.57 21.11 13.96
CA VAL A 99 13.66 20.84 12.53
C VAL A 99 14.15 19.42 12.32
N TYR A 100 13.45 18.66 11.52
CA TYR A 100 13.72 17.25 11.22
C TYR A 100 14.11 17.11 9.75
N GLN A 101 15.22 16.40 9.50
CA GLN A 101 15.77 16.14 8.18
C GLN A 101 15.97 14.65 7.99
N LEU A 102 15.66 14.13 6.78
CA LEU A 102 16.06 12.77 6.42
C LEU A 102 17.57 12.66 6.37
N ASN A 103 18.12 11.69 7.08
CA ASN A 103 19.52 11.32 6.96
C ASN A 103 19.71 10.18 5.94
N GLU A 104 20.95 9.72 5.74
CA GLU A 104 21.26 8.66 4.77
C GLU A 104 20.50 7.35 5.01
N LYS A 105 20.24 6.99 6.29
CA LYS A 105 19.46 5.79 6.63
C LYS A 105 17.98 5.98 6.30
N GLY A 106 17.42 7.15 6.64
CA GLY A 106 16.05 7.50 6.32
C GLY A 106 15.80 7.53 4.81
N LEU A 107 16.73 8.08 4.03
CA LEU A 107 16.65 8.07 2.56
C LEU A 107 16.60 6.66 1.96
N LYS A 108 17.31 5.69 2.56
CA LYS A 108 17.33 4.29 2.09
C LYS A 108 16.03 3.52 2.35
N VAL A 109 15.23 3.96 3.31
CA VAL A 109 13.97 3.28 3.71
C VAL A 109 12.72 4.07 3.32
N THR A 110 12.88 5.15 2.55
CA THR A 110 11.78 5.95 2.01
C THR A 110 11.71 5.82 0.50
N THR A 111 10.51 5.96 -0.04
CA THR A 111 10.28 6.26 -1.46
C THR A 111 9.99 7.75 -1.61
N SER A 112 10.32 8.35 -2.74
CA SER A 112 10.02 9.76 -2.98
C SER A 112 9.15 9.94 -4.21
N ALA A 113 8.21 10.90 -4.12
CA ALA A 113 7.36 11.31 -5.23
C ALA A 113 7.20 12.83 -5.25
N LYS A 114 7.32 13.42 -6.43
CA LYS A 114 7.06 14.85 -6.63
C LYS A 114 5.57 15.06 -6.89
N SER A 115 4.96 15.94 -6.10
CA SER A 115 3.56 16.32 -6.30
C SER A 115 3.42 17.22 -7.53
N GLU A 116 2.52 16.88 -8.44
CA GLU A 116 2.16 17.70 -9.60
C GLU A 116 1.41 18.99 -9.21
N ILE A 117 0.76 18.99 -8.04
CA ILE A 117 -0.09 20.11 -7.58
C ILE A 117 0.76 21.25 -7.02
N ASN A 118 1.74 20.95 -6.18
CA ASN A 118 2.54 21.97 -5.47
C ASN A 118 4.04 21.90 -5.74
N GLY A 119 4.50 20.95 -6.57
CA GLY A 119 5.90 20.76 -6.92
C GLY A 119 6.80 20.25 -5.79
N MET A 120 6.24 19.96 -4.61
CA MET A 120 7.00 19.47 -3.45
C MET A 120 7.34 17.99 -3.60
N THR A 121 8.52 17.60 -3.09
CA THR A 121 8.92 16.19 -3.02
C THR A 121 8.49 15.62 -1.67
N TYR A 122 7.62 14.62 -1.69
CA TYR A 122 7.20 13.85 -0.52
C TYR A 122 8.08 12.62 -0.39
N HIS A 123 8.48 12.33 0.83
CA HIS A 123 9.18 11.10 1.21
C HIS A 123 8.24 10.24 2.05
N SER A 124 8.07 9.00 1.65
CA SER A 124 7.12 8.07 2.25
C SER A 124 7.84 6.88 2.85
N PHE A 125 7.56 6.61 4.14
CA PHE A 125 8.03 5.41 4.83
C PHE A 125 7.08 4.27 4.51
N CYS A 126 7.56 3.29 3.75
CA CYS A 126 6.75 2.20 3.21
C CYS A 126 7.37 0.86 3.59
N VAL A 127 6.53 -0.13 3.92
CA VAL A 127 6.98 -1.42 4.42
C VAL A 127 6.16 -2.58 3.85
N GLY A 128 6.76 -3.76 3.87
CA GLY A 128 6.10 -5.04 3.68
C GLY A 128 5.90 -5.44 2.22
N LYS A 129 5.54 -6.70 2.09
CA LYS A 129 4.94 -7.35 0.92
C LYS A 129 3.71 -8.09 1.41
N ALA A 130 2.72 -8.31 0.56
CA ALA A 130 1.53 -9.06 0.93
C ALA A 130 1.33 -10.27 0.03
N LYS A 131 0.77 -11.33 0.61
CA LYS A 131 0.42 -12.55 -0.10
C LYS A 131 -1.00 -12.96 0.27
N VAL A 132 -1.84 -13.20 -0.73
CA VAL A 132 -3.16 -13.81 -0.55
C VAL A 132 -2.98 -15.23 0.03
N ASN A 133 -3.76 -15.56 1.05
CA ASN A 133 -3.79 -16.89 1.64
C ASN A 133 -5.00 -17.69 1.14
N GLU A 134 -6.18 -17.07 1.16
CA GLU A 134 -7.44 -17.76 0.86
C GLU A 134 -8.50 -16.76 0.42
N ILE A 135 -9.34 -17.12 -0.54
CA ILE A 135 -10.60 -16.45 -0.85
C ILE A 135 -11.66 -17.09 0.07
N LEU A 136 -12.30 -16.27 0.91
CA LEU A 136 -13.29 -16.75 1.87
C LEU A 136 -14.67 -16.93 1.24
N ASP A 137 -15.09 -15.91 0.53
CA ASP A 137 -16.34 -15.85 -0.22
C ASP A 137 -16.31 -14.69 -1.24
N PHE A 138 -17.27 -14.69 -2.15
CA PHE A 138 -17.50 -13.59 -3.07
C PHE A 138 -18.99 -13.53 -3.47
N THR A 139 -19.46 -12.34 -3.82
CA THR A 139 -20.83 -12.18 -4.32
C THR A 139 -20.95 -12.66 -5.76
N GLU A 140 -22.12 -13.18 -6.11
CA GLU A 140 -22.46 -13.42 -7.52
C GLU A 140 -22.25 -12.12 -8.32
N PRO A 141 -21.64 -12.20 -9.52
CA PRO A 141 -21.41 -11.04 -10.36
C PRO A 141 -22.73 -10.32 -10.68
N SER A 142 -22.76 -9.02 -10.45
CA SER A 142 -23.93 -8.19 -10.74
C SER A 142 -23.54 -6.94 -11.54
N ASP A 143 -24.45 -6.47 -12.37
CA ASP A 143 -24.23 -5.26 -13.17
C ASP A 143 -24.54 -4.02 -12.32
N MET A 144 -23.56 -3.12 -12.21
CA MET A 144 -23.67 -1.84 -11.56
C MET A 144 -23.07 -0.75 -12.45
N PHE A 145 -23.91 0.20 -12.88
CA PHE A 145 -23.52 1.31 -13.78
C PHE A 145 -22.80 0.84 -15.07
N GLY A 146 -23.27 -0.27 -15.68
CA GLY A 146 -22.71 -0.81 -16.92
C GLY A 146 -21.39 -1.56 -16.72
N ARG A 147 -21.05 -1.94 -15.48
CA ARG A 147 -19.90 -2.78 -15.14
C ARG A 147 -20.36 -3.98 -14.33
N THR A 148 -19.82 -5.14 -14.66
CA THR A 148 -20.05 -6.36 -13.87
C THR A 148 -19.08 -6.36 -12.68
N ILE A 149 -19.61 -6.42 -11.47
CA ILE A 149 -18.88 -6.28 -10.20
C ILE A 149 -19.12 -7.49 -9.31
N SER A 150 -18.11 -7.86 -8.51
CA SER A 150 -18.18 -8.81 -7.40
C SER A 150 -17.42 -8.26 -6.20
N ASP A 151 -17.98 -8.37 -5.01
CA ASP A 151 -17.30 -8.10 -3.75
C ASP A 151 -16.65 -9.41 -3.27
N VAL A 152 -15.37 -9.34 -2.92
CA VAL A 152 -14.58 -10.52 -2.56
C VAL A 152 -13.96 -10.34 -1.19
N ASN A 153 -14.25 -11.28 -0.29
CA ASN A 153 -13.62 -11.42 1.02
C ASN A 153 -12.47 -12.42 0.93
N PHE A 154 -11.33 -12.05 1.46
CA PHE A 154 -10.13 -12.86 1.42
C PHE A 154 -9.31 -12.73 2.69
N THR A 155 -8.31 -13.57 2.86
CA THR A 155 -7.26 -13.38 3.87
C THR A 155 -5.91 -13.19 3.21
N PHE A 156 -5.04 -12.44 3.88
CA PHE A 156 -3.67 -12.23 3.43
C PHE A 156 -2.70 -12.15 4.61
N THR A 157 -1.44 -12.49 4.35
CA THR A 157 -0.31 -12.28 5.26
C THR A 157 0.65 -11.27 4.67
N THR A 158 1.48 -10.69 5.53
CA THR A 158 2.56 -9.80 5.12
C THR A 158 3.92 -10.35 5.50
N SER A 159 4.95 -9.92 4.78
CA SER A 159 6.36 -10.21 5.03
C SER A 159 7.22 -8.96 4.80
N ASP A 160 8.53 -9.06 5.01
CA ASP A 160 9.50 -7.99 4.74
C ASP A 160 9.20 -6.69 5.50
N VAL A 161 8.65 -6.81 6.72
CA VAL A 161 8.46 -5.68 7.62
C VAL A 161 9.71 -5.54 8.48
N PRO A 162 10.50 -4.47 8.33
CA PRO A 162 11.74 -4.28 9.07
C PRO A 162 11.49 -4.01 10.55
N ASP A 163 12.45 -4.37 11.42
CA ASP A 163 12.27 -4.28 12.87
C ASP A 163 12.07 -2.84 13.35
N TRP A 164 12.69 -1.86 12.70
CA TRP A 164 12.46 -0.46 13.05
C TRP A 164 10.99 -0.03 12.93
N ALA A 165 10.21 -0.65 12.05
CA ALA A 165 8.79 -0.34 11.85
C ALA A 165 7.85 -1.03 12.88
N LYS A 166 8.38 -1.92 13.74
CA LYS A 166 7.59 -2.70 14.70
C LYS A 166 7.56 -2.10 16.10
N THR A 167 8.05 -0.86 16.29
CA THR A 167 8.07 -0.24 17.63
C THR A 167 6.66 0.07 18.12
N ALA A 168 6.44 -0.09 19.41
CA ALA A 168 5.13 0.17 20.03
C ALA A 168 4.61 1.58 19.73
N THR A 169 5.50 2.57 19.67
CA THR A 169 5.16 3.97 19.35
C THR A 169 4.62 4.09 17.92
N LEU A 170 5.32 3.55 16.92
CA LEU A 170 4.86 3.61 15.52
C LEU A 170 3.53 2.87 15.33
N LEU A 171 3.36 1.70 15.98
CA LEU A 171 2.11 0.93 15.93
C LEU A 171 0.93 1.68 16.57
N LYS A 172 1.19 2.47 17.63
CA LYS A 172 0.18 3.35 18.24
C LYS A 172 -0.20 4.52 17.32
N LEU A 173 0.78 5.06 16.59
CA LEU A 173 0.60 6.24 15.73
C LEU A 173 -0.01 5.90 14.35
N SER A 174 0.04 4.65 13.93
CA SER A 174 -0.47 4.21 12.62
C SER A 174 -1.20 2.88 12.68
N ASP A 175 -2.54 2.94 12.65
CA ASP A 175 -3.38 1.74 12.58
C ASP A 175 -3.11 0.90 11.32
N GLY A 176 -2.75 1.54 10.21
CA GLY A 176 -2.36 0.86 8.98
C GLY A 176 -1.10 0.02 9.17
N LEU A 177 -0.05 0.60 9.76
CA LEU A 177 1.18 -0.11 10.08
C LEU A 177 0.94 -1.26 11.07
N LYS A 178 0.11 -1.01 12.10
CA LYS A 178 -0.27 -2.03 13.08
C LYS A 178 -0.88 -3.27 12.41
N LYS A 179 -1.84 -3.08 11.51
CA LYS A 179 -2.47 -4.18 10.75
C LYS A 179 -1.44 -4.95 9.92
N ILE A 180 -0.49 -4.25 9.29
CA ILE A 180 0.56 -4.90 8.49
C ILE A 180 1.47 -5.74 9.37
N VAL A 181 1.85 -5.25 10.55
CA VAL A 181 2.68 -6.00 11.49
C VAL A 181 1.90 -7.20 12.05
N GLU A 182 0.63 -7.06 12.41
CA GLU A 182 -0.22 -8.17 12.85
C GLU A 182 -0.33 -9.26 11.77
N ALA A 183 -0.40 -8.85 10.50
CA ALA A 183 -0.46 -9.77 9.36
C ALA A 183 0.83 -10.56 9.11
N THR A 184 1.95 -10.24 9.78
CA THR A 184 3.16 -11.06 9.72
C THR A 184 3.05 -12.34 10.57
N GLU A 185 2.18 -12.34 11.58
CA GLU A 185 2.03 -13.44 12.53
C GLU A 185 0.84 -14.34 12.19
N LYS A 186 -0.24 -13.76 11.70
CA LYS A 186 -1.48 -14.48 11.35
C LYS A 186 -2.18 -13.82 10.16
N PRO A 187 -2.87 -14.58 9.30
CA PRO A 187 -3.66 -14.00 8.23
C PRO A 187 -4.72 -13.02 8.77
N ILE A 188 -4.85 -11.88 8.12
CA ILE A 188 -5.90 -10.90 8.41
C ILE A 188 -6.90 -10.83 7.25
N LYS A 189 -8.14 -10.43 7.55
CA LYS A 189 -9.19 -10.29 6.55
C LYS A 189 -9.01 -9.02 5.73
N GLY A 190 -9.26 -9.14 4.43
CA GLY A 190 -9.41 -8.06 3.48
C GLY A 190 -10.72 -8.20 2.72
N GLU A 191 -11.24 -7.08 2.26
CA GLU A 191 -12.41 -6.99 1.39
C GLU A 191 -12.07 -6.09 0.22
N VAL A 192 -12.40 -6.52 -0.99
CA VAL A 192 -12.13 -5.76 -2.23
C VAL A 192 -13.31 -5.87 -3.18
N LYS A 193 -13.51 -4.79 -3.94
CA LYS A 193 -14.45 -4.75 -5.04
C LYS A 193 -13.72 -5.02 -6.35
N MET A 194 -14.12 -6.08 -7.03
CA MET A 194 -13.57 -6.51 -8.30
C MET A 194 -14.49 -6.14 -9.45
N VAL A 195 -13.92 -5.72 -10.58
CA VAL A 195 -14.63 -5.40 -11.81
C VAL A 195 -14.19 -6.34 -12.93
N LEU A 196 -15.15 -6.87 -13.68
CA LEU A 196 -14.88 -7.72 -14.84
C LEU A 196 -14.50 -6.85 -16.05
N THR A 197 -13.37 -7.17 -16.65
CA THR A 197 -12.87 -6.54 -17.87
C THR A 197 -12.75 -7.55 -19.03
N ASN A 198 -12.41 -7.10 -20.21
CA ASN A 198 -12.10 -7.99 -21.33
C ASN A 198 -10.88 -8.91 -21.09
N LYS A 199 -10.04 -8.59 -20.09
CA LYS A 199 -8.85 -9.35 -19.68
C LYS A 199 -9.02 -10.12 -18.36
N GLY A 200 -10.27 -10.28 -17.89
CA GLY A 200 -10.60 -10.89 -16.62
C GLY A 200 -10.83 -9.86 -15.49
N TRP A 201 -10.83 -10.34 -14.28
CA TRP A 201 -11.11 -9.54 -13.08
C TRP A 201 -9.97 -8.60 -12.72
N LYS A 202 -10.31 -7.39 -12.26
CA LYS A 202 -9.38 -6.39 -11.73
C LYS A 202 -9.93 -5.73 -10.47
N HIS A 203 -9.06 -5.25 -9.59
CA HIS A 203 -9.45 -4.36 -8.50
C HIS A 203 -9.98 -3.03 -9.06
N ILE A 204 -11.12 -2.55 -8.56
CA ILE A 204 -11.82 -1.38 -9.13
C ILE A 204 -10.97 -0.09 -9.13
N GLN A 205 -10.13 0.12 -8.10
CA GLN A 205 -9.24 1.28 -8.07
C GLN A 205 -8.11 1.18 -9.12
N GLN A 206 -7.59 -0.01 -9.37
CA GLN A 206 -6.57 -0.23 -10.37
C GLN A 206 -7.11 0.00 -11.78
N ASP A 207 -8.35 -0.43 -12.04
CA ASP A 207 -9.03 -0.20 -13.30
C ASP A 207 -9.25 1.29 -13.57
N SER A 208 -9.72 2.05 -12.58
CA SER A 208 -9.92 3.50 -12.70
C SER A 208 -8.62 4.30 -12.85
N LEU A 209 -7.48 3.79 -12.37
CA LEU A 209 -6.15 4.40 -12.60
C LEU A 209 -5.67 4.14 -14.03
N ASP A 210 -5.90 2.95 -14.56
CA ASP A 210 -5.55 2.59 -15.93
C ASP A 210 -6.38 3.42 -16.94
N GLU A 211 -7.68 3.59 -16.70
CA GLU A 211 -8.55 4.46 -17.52
C GLU A 211 -8.07 5.93 -17.54
N ARG A 212 -7.66 6.47 -16.39
CA ARG A 212 -7.13 7.84 -16.31
C ARG A 212 -5.82 8.03 -17.07
N LYS A 213 -4.97 7.00 -17.13
CA LYS A 213 -3.73 7.03 -17.94
C LYS A 213 -4.03 7.01 -19.44
N LEU A 214 -5.00 6.22 -19.87
CA LEU A 214 -5.41 6.14 -21.26
C LEU A 214 -6.03 7.45 -21.79
N ASN A 215 -6.76 8.18 -20.95
CA ASN A 215 -7.40 9.44 -21.31
C ASN A 215 -6.47 10.66 -21.27
N LYS A 216 -5.20 10.51 -20.84
CA LYS A 216 -4.18 11.58 -20.84
C LYS A 216 -3.26 11.54 -22.07
N ASN A 217 -3.36 10.51 -22.92
CA ASN A 217 -2.64 10.36 -24.19
C ASN A 217 -3.56 10.63 -25.38
#